data_726ab9bb52b91f030f0fd321b1f7bf0a
#
_entry.id   726ab9bb52b91f030f0fd321b1f7bf0a
#
_cell.length_a   1.000
_cell.length_b   1.000
_cell.length_c   1.000
_cell.angle_alpha   90.00
_cell.angle_beta   90.00
_cell.angle_gamma   90.00
#
_symmetry.space_group_name_H-M   'P 1'
#
loop_
_entity.id
_entity.type
_entity.pdbx_description
1 polymer ?
#
loop_
_entity_poly.entity_id
_entity_poly.type
_entity_poly.pdbx_seq_one_letter_code
_entity_poly.pdbx_strand_id
1 'polypeptide(L)'
;SNAWLFNNDQFMCPLCHLMYSAVSAGFNYDNRHQGIFINQNQDIELLKNANNKIILEMKRAVEKEQIISPWRAFALSFQEMFAKSSSYTLADIQVVSYQNEQYRFNLVPKKIASVLKKSSEKPFSNRQRTVTLLSILNSAYIKNFQGQSSLQIYDAMLKRLLVSANLNSLISDILQLKIVRHQDLHVTVEQIYNLIQINLIYFKEMSNLALTDEELRKMRGSGKNLGDGYANTNKRQTLAYRLLQALKIQNNDQFMNILLDAYLYQKKLVPKNFIQKMNSPEEFNQLGYAFIAGLIPNDNKNEEEK
;
A
#
# COMPACT_ATOMS: atom_id res chain seq x y z
N SER A 1 -14.41 -25.79 -9.80
CA SER A 1 -13.65 -26.84 -10.51
C SER A 1 -13.49 -28.04 -9.60
N ASN A 2 -13.95 -29.19 -10.04
CA ASN A 2 -14.06 -30.43 -9.26
C ASN A 2 -12.73 -31.13 -8.98
N ALA A 3 -11.61 -30.57 -9.37
CA ALA A 3 -10.29 -31.19 -9.20
C ALA A 3 -9.88 -31.46 -7.74
N TRP A 4 -10.53 -30.81 -6.77
CA TRP A 4 -10.26 -30.92 -5.34
C TRP A 4 -11.36 -31.63 -4.55
N LEU A 5 -12.48 -31.98 -5.22
CA LEU A 5 -13.59 -32.69 -4.57
C LEU A 5 -13.43 -34.21 -4.60
N PHE A 6 -12.31 -34.74 -5.10
CA PHE A 6 -12.05 -36.18 -5.23
C PHE A 6 -13.20 -36.98 -5.86
N ASN A 7 -14.05 -36.34 -6.65
CA ASN A 7 -15.05 -37.03 -7.42
C ASN A 7 -14.37 -37.84 -8.52
N ASN A 8 -14.72 -39.10 -8.63
CA ASN A 8 -14.09 -40.19 -9.37
C ASN A 8 -13.92 -40.01 -10.90
N ASP A 9 -13.97 -38.80 -11.42
CA ASP A 9 -13.97 -38.54 -12.87
C ASP A 9 -12.57 -38.44 -13.50
N GLN A 10 -11.50 -38.49 -12.69
CA GLN A 10 -10.13 -38.54 -13.20
C GLN A 10 -9.32 -39.60 -12.49
N PHE A 11 -8.84 -40.61 -13.24
CA PHE A 11 -7.90 -41.60 -12.78
C PHE A 11 -6.55 -40.92 -12.47
N MET A 12 -6.29 -40.63 -11.21
CA MET A 12 -4.95 -40.19 -10.77
C MET A 12 -4.07 -41.40 -10.44
N CYS A 13 -2.85 -41.39 -10.93
CA CYS A 13 -1.90 -42.43 -10.53
C CYS A 13 -1.57 -42.32 -9.01
N PRO A 14 -1.22 -43.43 -8.32
CA PRO A 14 -0.94 -43.41 -6.88
C PRO A 14 0.15 -42.40 -6.49
N LEU A 15 1.16 -42.21 -7.34
CA LEU A 15 2.24 -41.26 -7.12
C LEU A 15 1.72 -39.82 -7.18
N CYS A 16 0.88 -39.49 -8.17
CA CYS A 16 0.24 -38.18 -8.25
C CYS A 16 -0.66 -37.92 -7.05
N HIS A 17 -1.41 -38.95 -6.60
CA HIS A 17 -2.25 -38.83 -5.41
C HIS A 17 -1.42 -38.52 -4.15
N LEU A 18 -0.29 -39.19 -3.98
CA LEU A 18 0.64 -38.94 -2.88
C LEU A 18 1.23 -37.54 -2.96
N MET A 19 1.62 -37.08 -4.14
CA MET A 19 2.13 -35.70 -4.34
C MET A 19 1.07 -34.65 -4.03
N TYR A 20 -0.17 -34.85 -4.44
CA TYR A 20 -1.27 -33.93 -4.13
C TYR A 20 -1.62 -33.91 -2.65
N SER A 21 -1.57 -35.04 -1.95
CA SER A 21 -1.80 -35.10 -0.50
C SER A 21 -0.72 -34.33 0.28
N ALA A 22 0.51 -34.23 -0.25
CA ALA A 22 1.61 -33.51 0.35
C ALA A 22 1.56 -31.98 0.10
N VAL A 23 0.73 -31.50 -0.82
CA VAL A 23 0.64 -30.06 -1.17
C VAL A 23 0.33 -29.21 0.06
N SER A 24 -0.60 -29.67 0.91
CA SER A 24 -0.97 -28.95 2.13
C SER A 24 0.20 -28.77 3.10
N ALA A 25 1.14 -29.72 3.15
CA ALA A 25 2.32 -29.65 4.02
C ALA A 25 3.34 -28.59 3.57
N GLY A 26 3.26 -28.11 2.32
CA GLY A 26 4.14 -27.07 1.79
C GLY A 26 3.74 -25.64 2.19
N PHE A 27 2.52 -25.45 2.69
CA PHE A 27 2.02 -24.13 3.05
C PHE A 27 2.37 -23.75 4.49
N ASN A 28 2.57 -22.46 4.71
CA ASN A 28 2.69 -21.86 6.04
C ASN A 28 1.32 -21.37 6.49
N TYR A 29 0.70 -22.04 7.44
CA TYR A 29 -0.64 -21.75 7.94
C TYR A 29 -0.60 -20.96 9.24
N ASP A 30 -1.60 -20.07 9.41
CA ASP A 30 -1.94 -19.50 10.70
C ASP A 30 -3.02 -20.31 11.44
N ASN A 31 -3.37 -19.88 12.65
CA ASN A 31 -4.41 -20.51 13.47
C ASN A 31 -5.82 -20.44 12.87
N ARG A 32 -6.02 -19.66 11.79
CA ARG A 32 -7.28 -19.54 11.05
C ARG A 32 -7.28 -20.35 9.75
N HIS A 33 -6.32 -21.28 9.60
CA HIS A 33 -6.14 -22.09 8.39
C HIS A 33 -5.91 -21.26 7.11
N GLN A 34 -5.42 -20.02 7.24
CA GLN A 34 -4.95 -19.26 6.09
C GLN A 34 -3.50 -19.65 5.80
N GLY A 35 -3.22 -20.04 4.58
CA GLY A 35 -1.92 -20.49 4.15
C GLY A 35 -1.29 -19.62 3.08
N ILE A 36 0.04 -19.52 3.05
CA ILE A 36 0.80 -18.90 1.99
C ILE A 36 2.01 -19.76 1.64
N PHE A 37 2.33 -19.80 0.36
CA PHE A 37 3.49 -20.48 -0.19
C PHE A 37 4.10 -19.63 -1.30
N ILE A 38 5.42 -19.46 -1.26
CA ILE A 38 6.17 -18.81 -2.33
C ILE A 38 6.68 -19.92 -3.24
N ASN A 39 6.24 -19.91 -4.49
CA ASN A 39 6.73 -20.77 -5.54
C ASN A 39 7.73 -19.99 -6.42
N GLN A 40 8.96 -20.48 -6.44
CA GLN A 40 10.04 -19.93 -7.27
C GLN A 40 10.70 -21.06 -8.03
N ASN A 41 10.52 -21.07 -9.34
CA ASN A 41 10.94 -22.20 -10.19
C ASN A 41 12.40 -22.18 -10.60
N GLN A 42 13.14 -21.09 -10.38
CA GLN A 42 14.50 -20.92 -10.88
C GLN A 42 15.56 -21.59 -9.99
N ASP A 43 15.33 -21.59 -8.66
CA ASP A 43 16.33 -22.06 -7.70
C ASP A 43 15.66 -22.62 -6.45
N ILE A 44 15.98 -23.88 -6.13
CA ILE A 44 15.46 -24.61 -4.96
C ILE A 44 15.94 -23.97 -3.65
N GLU A 45 17.17 -23.43 -3.60
CA GLU A 45 17.66 -22.77 -2.40
C GLU A 45 16.91 -21.45 -2.12
N LEU A 46 16.65 -20.67 -3.16
CA LEU A 46 15.86 -19.45 -3.04
C LEU A 46 14.42 -19.76 -2.61
N LEU A 47 13.80 -20.80 -3.20
CA LEU A 47 12.47 -21.27 -2.80
C LEU A 47 12.43 -21.66 -1.32
N LYS A 48 13.38 -22.49 -0.87
CA LYS A 48 13.49 -22.92 0.53
C LYS A 48 13.71 -21.71 1.47
N ASN A 49 14.63 -20.83 1.10
CA ASN A 49 14.96 -19.66 1.92
C ASN A 49 13.78 -18.68 2.02
N ALA A 50 13.03 -18.47 0.93
CA ALA A 50 11.85 -17.63 0.92
C ALA A 50 10.75 -18.14 1.88
N ASN A 51 10.42 -19.43 1.79
CA ASN A 51 9.41 -20.05 2.66
C ASN A 51 9.88 -20.15 4.11
N ASN A 52 11.15 -20.50 4.35
CA ASN A 52 11.72 -20.53 5.70
C ASN A 52 11.67 -19.16 6.38
N LYS A 53 11.87 -18.06 5.65
CA LYS A 53 11.73 -16.71 6.21
C LYS A 53 10.30 -16.41 6.68
N ILE A 54 9.29 -16.84 5.94
CA ILE A 54 7.89 -16.71 6.37
C ILE A 54 7.69 -17.44 7.72
N ILE A 55 8.20 -18.68 7.84
CA ILE A 55 8.13 -19.46 9.07
C ILE A 55 8.82 -18.72 10.22
N LEU A 56 10.02 -18.18 9.98
CA LEU A 56 10.77 -17.43 10.99
C LEU A 56 10.01 -16.18 11.46
N GLU A 57 9.41 -15.41 10.54
CA GLU A 57 8.61 -14.24 10.92
C GLU A 57 7.36 -14.62 11.71
N MET A 58 6.70 -15.72 11.34
CA MET A 58 5.57 -16.23 12.12
C MET A 58 6.00 -16.67 13.53
N LYS A 59 7.13 -17.40 13.66
CA LYS A 59 7.68 -17.81 14.96
C LYS A 59 8.07 -16.61 15.83
N ARG A 60 8.79 -15.63 15.27
CA ARG A 60 9.16 -14.39 15.99
C ARG A 60 7.94 -13.61 16.50
N ALA A 61 6.84 -13.65 15.75
CA ALA A 61 5.60 -13.01 16.21
C ALA A 61 5.00 -13.75 17.41
N VAL A 62 4.99 -15.09 17.38
CA VAL A 62 4.52 -15.92 18.52
C VAL A 62 5.37 -15.65 19.75
N GLU A 63 6.70 -15.57 19.64
CA GLU A 63 7.62 -15.26 20.74
C GLU A 63 7.33 -13.87 21.36
N LYS A 64 6.79 -12.93 20.58
CA LYS A 64 6.39 -11.59 21.02
C LYS A 64 4.91 -11.48 21.40
N GLU A 65 4.24 -12.62 21.57
CA GLU A 65 2.79 -12.70 21.85
C GLU A 65 1.92 -11.98 20.80
N GLN A 66 2.41 -11.86 19.56
CA GLN A 66 1.72 -11.23 18.45
C GLN A 66 1.21 -12.29 17.48
N ILE A 67 -0.05 -12.20 17.11
CA ILE A 67 -0.62 -13.04 16.04
C ILE A 67 -0.46 -12.28 14.72
N ILE A 68 0.35 -12.81 13.82
CA ILE A 68 0.47 -12.26 12.46
C ILE A 68 -0.16 -13.21 11.45
N SER A 69 -0.80 -12.64 10.45
CA SER A 69 -1.30 -13.42 9.31
C SER A 69 -0.15 -13.92 8.43
N PRO A 70 -0.32 -15.03 7.68
CA PRO A 70 0.69 -15.47 6.71
C PRO A 70 1.03 -14.39 5.68
N TRP A 71 0.07 -13.55 5.30
CA TRP A 71 0.30 -12.38 4.44
C TRP A 71 1.22 -11.36 5.09
N ARG A 72 1.09 -11.15 6.38
CA ARG A 72 1.97 -10.25 7.12
C ARG A 72 3.39 -10.79 7.21
N ALA A 73 3.53 -12.08 7.52
CA ALA A 73 4.82 -12.76 7.52
C ALA A 73 5.49 -12.73 6.13
N PHE A 74 4.71 -12.98 5.07
CA PHE A 74 5.16 -12.83 3.69
C PHE A 74 5.61 -11.40 3.41
N ALA A 75 4.82 -10.38 3.77
CA ALA A 75 5.14 -8.98 3.55
C ALA A 75 6.47 -8.58 4.21
N LEU A 76 6.72 -9.02 5.45
CA LEU A 76 7.98 -8.78 6.17
C LEU A 76 9.16 -9.51 5.54
N SER A 77 8.97 -10.78 5.19
CA SER A 77 9.99 -11.60 4.52
C SER A 77 10.36 -11.03 3.14
N PHE A 78 9.36 -10.57 2.41
CA PHE A 78 9.52 -10.03 1.07
C PHE A 78 10.31 -8.72 1.07
N GLN A 79 10.15 -7.90 2.12
CA GLN A 79 10.89 -6.66 2.27
C GLN A 79 12.41 -6.89 2.30
N GLU A 80 12.87 -7.91 3.02
CA GLU A 80 14.29 -8.30 3.04
C GLU A 80 14.76 -8.90 1.70
N MET A 81 13.89 -9.68 1.04
CA MET A 81 14.21 -10.27 -0.25
C MET A 81 14.40 -9.19 -1.32
N PHE A 82 13.54 -8.16 -1.36
CA PHE A 82 13.67 -7.05 -2.30
C PHE A 82 14.96 -6.27 -2.13
N ALA A 83 15.41 -6.07 -0.91
CA ALA A 83 16.65 -5.37 -0.62
C ALA A 83 17.89 -6.12 -1.13
N LYS A 84 17.83 -7.45 -1.26
CA LYS A 84 19.00 -8.31 -1.59
C LYS A 84 18.98 -8.90 -3.00
N SER A 85 17.83 -8.91 -3.69
CA SER A 85 17.65 -9.62 -4.96
C SER A 85 17.60 -8.69 -6.17
N SER A 86 17.97 -9.18 -7.35
CA SER A 86 17.75 -8.45 -8.58
C SER A 86 16.27 -8.42 -8.97
N SER A 87 15.82 -7.42 -9.71
CA SER A 87 14.44 -7.35 -10.21
C SER A 87 14.08 -8.53 -11.15
N TYR A 88 15.08 -9.14 -11.78
CA TYR A 88 14.90 -10.33 -12.62
C TYR A 88 14.56 -11.58 -11.79
N THR A 89 15.26 -11.79 -10.68
CA THR A 89 15.06 -12.92 -9.77
C THR A 89 13.67 -12.89 -9.09
N LEU A 90 13.10 -11.70 -8.96
CA LEU A 90 11.80 -11.49 -8.33
C LEU A 90 10.60 -11.65 -9.30
N ALA A 91 10.85 -11.53 -10.63
CA ALA A 91 9.79 -11.53 -11.63
C ALA A 91 9.11 -12.89 -11.86
N ASP A 92 9.76 -13.98 -11.44
CA ASP A 92 9.24 -15.34 -11.63
C ASP A 92 8.69 -15.95 -10.34
N ILE A 93 8.49 -15.12 -9.32
CA ILE A 93 7.91 -15.57 -8.05
C ILE A 93 6.39 -15.66 -8.19
N GLN A 94 5.86 -16.83 -7.89
CA GLN A 94 4.44 -17.04 -7.73
C GLN A 94 4.10 -17.09 -6.23
N VAL A 95 3.17 -16.25 -5.81
CA VAL A 95 2.61 -16.27 -4.47
C VAL A 95 1.30 -17.05 -4.50
N VAL A 96 1.29 -18.20 -3.85
CA VAL A 96 0.10 -19.02 -3.70
C VAL A 96 -0.48 -18.76 -2.31
N SER A 97 -1.70 -18.31 -2.24
CA SER A 97 -2.42 -18.13 -0.98
C SER A 97 -3.61 -19.08 -0.89
N TYR A 98 -3.84 -19.61 0.32
CA TYR A 98 -4.98 -20.46 0.65
C TYR A 98 -5.82 -19.79 1.72
N GLN A 99 -7.11 -19.61 1.44
CA GLN A 99 -8.05 -19.04 2.38
C GLN A 99 -9.48 -19.49 2.02
N ASN A 100 -10.27 -19.89 3.02
CA ASN A 100 -11.67 -20.36 2.84
C ASN A 100 -11.79 -21.42 1.74
N GLU A 101 -10.95 -22.45 1.82
CA GLU A 101 -10.91 -23.57 0.87
C GLU A 101 -10.61 -23.17 -0.58
N GLN A 102 -10.10 -21.98 -0.79
CA GLN A 102 -9.74 -21.47 -2.12
C GLN A 102 -8.25 -21.17 -2.22
N TYR A 103 -7.67 -21.62 -3.32
CA TYR A 103 -6.31 -21.26 -3.72
C TYR A 103 -6.34 -20.05 -4.64
N ARG A 104 -5.46 -19.09 -4.40
CA ARG A 104 -5.22 -17.97 -5.29
C ARG A 104 -3.76 -17.94 -5.69
N PHE A 105 -3.52 -17.85 -6.99
CA PHE A 105 -2.21 -17.82 -7.59
C PHE A 105 -1.92 -16.42 -8.12
N ASN A 106 -0.92 -15.76 -7.58
CA ASN A 106 -0.49 -14.44 -8.01
C ASN A 106 0.96 -14.53 -8.48
N LEU A 107 1.20 -14.34 -9.78
CA LEU A 107 2.54 -14.09 -10.30
C LEU A 107 2.93 -12.66 -9.95
N VAL A 108 4.18 -12.46 -9.52
CA VAL A 108 4.71 -11.11 -9.31
C VAL A 108 5.18 -10.56 -10.64
N PRO A 109 4.46 -9.61 -11.26
CA PRO A 109 4.87 -9.05 -12.53
C PRO A 109 6.21 -8.32 -12.37
N LYS A 110 7.10 -8.41 -13.37
CA LYS A 110 8.42 -7.79 -13.36
C LYS A 110 8.38 -6.29 -12.99
N LYS A 111 7.43 -5.56 -13.54
CA LYS A 111 7.22 -4.13 -13.21
C LYS A 111 6.86 -3.93 -11.75
N ILE A 112 6.02 -4.80 -11.18
CA ILE A 112 5.65 -4.75 -9.74
C ILE A 112 6.85 -5.10 -8.85
N ALA A 113 7.66 -6.09 -9.25
CA ALA A 113 8.91 -6.38 -8.56
C ALA A 113 9.84 -5.15 -8.53
N SER A 114 9.93 -4.40 -9.64
CA SER A 114 10.67 -3.12 -9.71
C SER A 114 10.07 -2.06 -8.78
N VAL A 115 8.75 -1.90 -8.75
CA VAL A 115 8.06 -0.97 -7.82
C VAL A 115 8.42 -1.27 -6.37
N LEU A 116 8.30 -2.54 -5.97
CA LEU A 116 8.57 -2.96 -4.60
C LEU A 116 10.04 -2.78 -4.24
N LYS A 117 10.96 -3.13 -5.14
CA LYS A 117 12.39 -2.91 -4.97
C LYS A 117 12.71 -1.42 -4.77
N LYS A 118 12.31 -0.56 -5.70
CA LYS A 118 12.53 0.90 -5.61
C LYS A 118 11.93 1.49 -4.34
N SER A 119 10.77 1.00 -3.90
CA SER A 119 10.12 1.44 -2.65
C SER A 119 10.87 0.94 -1.40
N SER A 120 11.54 -0.21 -1.46
CA SER A 120 12.35 -0.74 -0.34
C SER A 120 13.71 -0.05 -0.23
N GLU A 121 14.25 0.46 -1.33
CA GLU A 121 15.54 1.18 -1.37
C GLU A 121 15.39 2.67 -1.05
N LYS A 122 14.21 3.25 -1.34
CA LYS A 122 13.98 4.68 -1.15
C LYS A 122 13.86 5.01 0.34
N PRO A 123 14.75 5.86 0.90
CA PRO A 123 14.69 6.25 2.30
C PRO A 123 13.43 7.10 2.56
N PHE A 124 12.85 6.93 3.74
CA PHE A 124 11.71 7.72 4.20
C PHE A 124 12.06 9.20 4.32
N SER A 125 13.23 9.51 4.89
CA SER A 125 13.75 10.87 4.97
C SER A 125 15.28 10.88 4.90
N ASN A 126 15.84 12.04 4.52
CA ASN A 126 17.29 12.21 4.48
C ASN A 126 17.98 12.04 5.85
N ARG A 127 17.22 12.16 6.96
CA ARG A 127 17.73 12.03 8.33
C ARG A 127 17.70 10.59 8.84
N GLN A 128 16.77 9.77 8.33
CA GLN A 128 16.57 8.38 8.74
C GLN A 128 16.74 7.45 7.54
N ARG A 129 17.99 7.27 7.10
CA ARG A 129 18.31 6.46 5.92
C ARG A 129 17.98 4.97 6.07
N THR A 130 17.91 4.47 7.29
CA THR A 130 17.55 3.07 7.60
C THR A 130 16.07 2.78 7.50
N VAL A 131 15.22 3.82 7.55
CA VAL A 131 13.76 3.69 7.41
C VAL A 131 13.38 3.94 5.98
N THR A 132 12.77 2.95 5.33
CA THR A 132 12.33 3.01 3.93
C THR A 132 10.84 3.32 3.80
N LEU A 133 10.39 3.65 2.58
CA LEU A 133 8.95 3.87 2.32
C LEU A 133 8.09 2.67 2.70
N LEU A 134 8.61 1.45 2.50
CA LEU A 134 7.87 0.23 2.85
C LEU A 134 7.87 -0.01 4.36
N SER A 135 9.02 0.14 5.03
CA SER A 135 9.16 -0.24 6.44
C SER A 135 8.28 0.60 7.37
N ILE A 136 8.07 1.88 7.05
CA ILE A 136 7.25 2.77 7.88
C ILE A 136 5.75 2.40 7.86
N LEU A 137 5.30 1.69 6.83
CA LEU A 137 3.91 1.22 6.74
C LEU A 137 3.62 0.02 7.65
N ASN A 138 4.65 -0.60 8.22
CA ASN A 138 4.49 -1.77 9.08
C ASN A 138 3.64 -1.51 10.33
N SER A 139 3.64 -0.29 10.85
CA SER A 139 2.84 0.12 12.01
C SER A 139 1.48 0.70 11.65
N ALA A 140 1.17 0.86 10.34
CA ALA A 140 -0.07 1.47 9.88
C ALA A 140 -1.21 0.45 9.77
N TYR A 141 -2.31 0.70 10.47
CA TYR A 141 -3.49 -0.19 10.44
C TYR A 141 -4.79 0.56 10.73
N ILE A 142 -5.91 -0.08 10.38
CA ILE A 142 -7.26 0.38 10.69
C ILE A 142 -7.95 -0.73 11.48
N LYS A 143 -8.51 -0.43 12.66
CA LYS A 143 -9.34 -1.38 13.43
C LYS A 143 -10.75 -1.44 12.85
N ASN A 144 -11.45 -2.55 13.08
CA ASN A 144 -12.87 -2.73 12.74
C ASN A 144 -13.25 -2.31 11.30
N PHE A 145 -12.38 -2.61 10.34
CA PHE A 145 -12.60 -2.20 8.94
C PHE A 145 -13.38 -3.27 8.18
N GLN A 146 -14.58 -2.92 7.69
CA GLN A 146 -15.42 -3.77 6.82
C GLN A 146 -15.60 -5.21 7.36
N GLY A 147 -15.88 -5.35 8.65
CA GLY A 147 -16.11 -6.66 9.29
C GLY A 147 -14.84 -7.45 9.62
N GLN A 148 -13.66 -6.91 9.36
CA GLN A 148 -12.38 -7.46 9.79
C GLN A 148 -11.93 -6.80 11.11
N SER A 149 -11.31 -7.56 12.00
CA SER A 149 -10.79 -7.04 13.28
C SER A 149 -9.71 -5.96 13.08
N SER A 150 -8.89 -6.09 12.04
CA SER A 150 -7.94 -5.05 11.63
C SER A 150 -7.52 -5.21 10.16
N LEU A 151 -7.31 -4.10 9.47
CA LEU A 151 -6.72 -4.03 8.15
C LEU A 151 -5.30 -3.47 8.27
N GLN A 152 -4.28 -4.26 7.99
CA GLN A 152 -2.90 -3.80 7.89
C GLN A 152 -2.69 -3.10 6.55
N ILE A 153 -2.23 -1.85 6.59
CA ILE A 153 -2.07 -1.03 5.37
C ILE A 153 -1.01 -1.59 4.44
N TYR A 154 0.09 -2.10 4.99
CA TYR A 154 1.13 -2.74 4.19
C TYR A 154 0.59 -3.94 3.40
N ASP A 155 -0.19 -4.82 4.07
CA ASP A 155 -0.76 -6.02 3.43
C ASP A 155 -1.78 -5.63 2.36
N ALA A 156 -2.61 -4.62 2.62
CA ALA A 156 -3.58 -4.11 1.65
C ALA A 156 -2.90 -3.51 0.41
N MET A 157 -1.82 -2.73 0.61
CA MET A 157 -0.98 -2.19 -0.45
C MET A 157 -0.36 -3.33 -1.29
N LEU A 158 0.28 -4.31 -0.63
CA LEU A 158 0.95 -5.40 -1.31
C LEU A 158 -0.03 -6.24 -2.15
N LYS A 159 -1.19 -6.59 -1.58
CA LYS A 159 -2.25 -7.32 -2.31
C LYS A 159 -2.69 -6.58 -3.59
N ARG A 160 -2.83 -5.26 -3.53
CA ARG A 160 -3.20 -4.45 -4.71
C ARG A 160 -2.08 -4.44 -5.75
N LEU A 161 -0.84 -4.22 -5.33
CA LEU A 161 0.30 -4.22 -6.24
C LEU A 161 0.48 -5.58 -6.94
N LEU A 162 0.32 -6.70 -6.22
CA LEU A 162 0.45 -8.03 -6.79
C LEU A 162 -0.59 -8.33 -7.89
N VAL A 163 -1.76 -7.71 -7.85
CA VAL A 163 -2.74 -7.77 -8.94
C VAL A 163 -2.60 -6.61 -9.94
N SER A 164 -1.48 -5.92 -9.92
CA SER A 164 -1.17 -4.78 -10.80
C SER A 164 -2.20 -3.64 -10.70
N ALA A 165 -2.84 -3.46 -9.55
CA ALA A 165 -3.74 -2.36 -9.29
C ALA A 165 -2.99 -1.19 -8.62
N ASN A 166 -3.35 0.04 -9.00
CA ASN A 166 -2.84 1.24 -8.35
C ASN A 166 -3.40 1.43 -6.94
N LEU A 167 -2.82 2.36 -6.18
CA LEU A 167 -3.19 2.60 -4.79
C LEU A 167 -4.18 3.76 -4.60
N ASN A 168 -4.71 4.37 -5.67
CA ASN A 168 -5.57 5.55 -5.57
C ASN A 168 -6.77 5.36 -4.65
N SER A 169 -7.50 4.24 -4.77
CA SER A 169 -8.65 3.97 -3.92
C SER A 169 -8.24 3.78 -2.45
N LEU A 170 -7.15 3.03 -2.18
CA LEU A 170 -6.65 2.85 -0.82
C LEU A 170 -6.22 4.19 -0.18
N ILE A 171 -5.49 5.03 -0.93
CA ILE A 171 -5.07 6.36 -0.49
C ILE A 171 -6.30 7.24 -0.19
N SER A 172 -7.26 7.24 -1.09
CA SER A 172 -8.49 8.02 -0.96
C SER A 172 -9.32 7.62 0.26
N ASP A 173 -9.46 6.32 0.52
CA ASP A 173 -10.21 5.80 1.67
C ASP A 173 -9.52 6.14 3.00
N ILE A 174 -8.18 5.99 3.06
CA ILE A 174 -7.41 6.37 4.25
C ILE A 174 -7.45 7.89 4.48
N LEU A 175 -7.32 8.71 3.42
CA LEU A 175 -7.45 10.16 3.52
C LEU A 175 -8.83 10.55 4.04
N GLN A 176 -9.90 9.93 3.55
CA GLN A 176 -11.25 10.19 4.03
C GLN A 176 -11.39 9.89 5.53
N LEU A 177 -10.92 8.72 5.99
CA LEU A 177 -10.93 8.36 7.41
C LEU A 177 -10.09 9.35 8.24
N LYS A 178 -8.95 9.79 7.71
CA LYS A 178 -8.08 10.77 8.39
C LYS A 178 -8.74 12.15 8.53
N ILE A 179 -9.40 12.62 7.47
CA ILE A 179 -10.12 13.91 7.47
C ILE A 179 -11.25 13.90 8.50
N VAL A 180 -12.03 12.81 8.59
CA VAL A 180 -13.13 12.68 9.56
C VAL A 180 -12.65 12.29 10.97
N ARG A 181 -11.33 12.13 11.18
CA ARG A 181 -10.71 11.74 12.46
C ARG A 181 -11.30 10.44 13.03
N HIS A 182 -11.41 9.43 12.18
CA HIS A 182 -11.93 8.13 12.60
C HIS A 182 -11.06 7.53 13.71
N GLN A 183 -11.67 7.15 14.84
CA GLN A 183 -10.96 6.70 16.05
C GLN A 183 -10.14 5.41 15.82
N ASP A 184 -10.62 4.54 14.94
CA ASP A 184 -9.97 3.25 14.63
C ASP A 184 -8.81 3.38 13.62
N LEU A 185 -8.51 4.59 13.12
CA LEU A 185 -7.45 4.82 12.15
C LEU A 185 -6.10 5.08 12.85
N HIS A 186 -5.22 4.10 12.79
CA HIS A 186 -3.84 4.18 13.28
C HIS A 186 -2.86 4.38 12.12
N VAL A 187 -3.05 5.49 11.38
CA VAL A 187 -2.22 5.87 10.23
C VAL A 187 -1.86 7.35 10.36
N THR A 188 -0.58 7.67 10.30
CA THR A 188 -0.08 9.05 10.31
C THR A 188 -0.16 9.69 8.94
N VAL A 189 -0.17 11.02 8.87
CA VAL A 189 -0.11 11.76 7.60
C VAL A 189 1.15 11.43 6.82
N GLU A 190 2.27 11.16 7.50
CA GLU A 190 3.52 10.75 6.86
C GLU A 190 3.39 9.37 6.19
N GLN A 191 2.72 8.42 6.83
CA GLN A 191 2.46 7.09 6.24
C GLN A 191 1.53 7.19 5.02
N ILE A 192 0.54 8.08 5.04
CA ILE A 192 -0.29 8.36 3.87
C ILE A 192 0.56 8.92 2.73
N TYR A 193 1.44 9.88 3.03
CA TYR A 193 2.33 10.45 2.03
C TYR A 193 3.29 9.40 1.45
N ASN A 194 3.74 8.44 2.24
CA ASN A 194 4.52 7.30 1.74
C ASN A 194 3.74 6.43 0.76
N LEU A 195 2.47 6.15 1.04
CA LEU A 195 1.62 5.44 0.07
C LEU A 195 1.51 6.20 -1.24
N ILE A 196 1.39 7.53 -1.19
CA ILE A 196 1.36 8.38 -2.39
C ILE A 196 2.69 8.29 -3.15
N GLN A 197 3.84 8.28 -2.46
CA GLN A 197 5.14 8.12 -3.10
C GLN A 197 5.31 6.72 -3.74
N ILE A 198 4.86 5.65 -3.07
CA ILE A 198 4.87 4.30 -3.64
C ILE A 198 3.97 4.23 -4.87
N ASN A 199 2.80 4.86 -4.82
CA ASN A 199 1.90 4.94 -5.97
C ASN A 199 2.48 5.74 -7.14
N LEU A 200 3.27 6.79 -6.86
CA LEU A 200 4.02 7.50 -7.89
C LEU A 200 5.08 6.59 -8.56
N ILE A 201 5.80 5.79 -7.76
CA ILE A 201 6.75 4.79 -8.30
C ILE A 201 5.99 3.79 -9.17
N TYR A 202 4.81 3.32 -8.74
CA TYR A 202 3.95 2.44 -9.53
C TYR A 202 3.61 3.05 -10.89
N PHE A 203 3.12 4.28 -10.95
CA PHE A 203 2.78 4.93 -12.22
C PHE A 203 4.00 5.20 -13.11
N LYS A 204 5.16 5.51 -12.52
CA LYS A 204 6.42 5.62 -13.29
C LYS A 204 6.79 4.31 -13.98
N GLU A 205 6.63 3.17 -13.29
CA GLU A 205 6.94 1.84 -13.85
C GLU A 205 5.89 1.35 -14.85
N MET A 206 4.61 1.61 -14.59
CA MET A 206 3.50 1.09 -15.41
C MET A 206 3.21 1.95 -16.62
N SER A 207 3.19 3.29 -16.46
CA SER A 207 2.70 4.27 -17.44
C SER A 207 3.76 5.31 -17.86
N ASN A 208 5.01 5.19 -17.40
CA ASN A 208 6.08 6.16 -17.66
C ASN A 208 5.70 7.60 -17.27
N LEU A 209 5.00 7.76 -16.13
CA LEU A 209 4.54 9.05 -15.64
C LEU A 209 5.73 10.02 -15.47
N ALA A 210 5.60 11.26 -15.99
CA ALA A 210 6.68 12.25 -15.96
C ALA A 210 6.78 13.01 -14.63
N LEU A 211 5.82 12.84 -13.70
CA LEU A 211 5.78 13.53 -12.42
C LEU A 211 7.00 13.19 -11.56
N THR A 212 7.64 14.23 -10.99
CA THR A 212 8.83 14.09 -10.15
C THR A 212 8.48 14.03 -8.66
N ASP A 213 9.38 13.45 -7.86
CA ASP A 213 9.25 13.44 -6.39
C ASP A 213 9.30 14.86 -5.81
N GLU A 214 10.03 15.77 -6.47
CA GLU A 214 10.11 17.17 -6.05
C GLU A 214 8.81 17.90 -6.25
N GLU A 215 8.13 17.69 -7.40
CA GLU A 215 6.79 18.25 -7.65
C GLU A 215 5.78 17.75 -6.63
N LEU A 216 5.81 16.46 -6.30
CA LEU A 216 4.95 15.88 -5.27
C LEU A 216 5.19 16.52 -3.89
N ARG A 217 6.47 16.69 -3.52
CA ARG A 217 6.87 17.34 -2.26
C ARG A 217 6.46 18.81 -2.21
N LYS A 218 6.68 19.57 -3.29
CA LYS A 218 6.24 20.97 -3.40
C LYS A 218 4.73 21.08 -3.25
N MET A 219 3.98 20.17 -3.84
CA MET A 219 2.53 20.16 -3.76
C MET A 219 2.03 19.88 -2.34
N ARG A 220 2.64 18.91 -1.64
CA ARG A 220 2.38 18.67 -0.22
C ARG A 220 2.69 19.93 0.62
N GLY A 221 3.80 20.60 0.35
CA GLY A 221 4.17 21.85 1.01
C GLY A 221 3.16 22.96 0.76
N SER A 222 2.63 23.08 -0.45
CA SER A 222 1.57 24.03 -0.80
C SER A 222 0.27 23.76 -0.04
N GLY A 223 -0.12 22.48 0.11
CA GLY A 223 -1.25 22.07 0.93
C GLY A 223 -1.07 22.46 2.40
N LYS A 224 0.12 22.21 2.97
CA LYS A 224 0.45 22.62 4.34
C LYS A 224 0.36 24.13 4.52
N ASN A 225 0.96 24.90 3.61
CA ASN A 225 0.93 26.38 3.65
C ASN A 225 -0.50 26.93 3.56
N LEU A 226 -1.36 26.34 2.72
CA LEU A 226 -2.77 26.73 2.68
C LEU A 226 -3.47 26.33 3.98
N GLY A 227 -3.22 25.14 4.50
CA GLY A 227 -3.80 24.64 5.75
C GLY A 227 -3.45 25.50 6.97
N ASP A 228 -2.19 25.93 7.06
CA ASP A 228 -1.71 26.76 8.18
C ASP A 228 -2.35 28.19 8.17
N GLY A 229 -2.89 28.63 7.05
CA GLY A 229 -3.67 29.88 6.97
C GLY A 229 -5.11 29.79 7.50
N TYR A 230 -5.59 28.59 7.86
CA TYR A 230 -6.91 28.41 8.47
C TYR A 230 -6.79 28.31 9.99
N ALA A 231 -7.24 29.31 10.73
CA ALA A 231 -7.32 29.27 12.18
C ALA A 231 -8.31 28.22 12.70
N ASN A 232 -9.38 27.95 11.92
CA ASN A 232 -10.42 26.99 12.28
C ASN A 232 -10.17 25.63 11.61
N THR A 233 -9.89 24.62 12.46
CA THR A 233 -9.63 23.24 12.02
C THR A 233 -10.81 22.64 11.25
N ASN A 234 -12.07 22.95 11.59
CA ASN A 234 -13.24 22.42 10.90
C ASN A 234 -13.34 22.95 9.45
N LYS A 235 -13.02 24.23 9.22
CA LYS A 235 -12.97 24.79 7.86
C LYS A 235 -11.90 24.09 7.01
N ARG A 236 -10.74 23.83 7.60
CA ARG A 236 -9.65 23.09 6.97
C ARG A 236 -10.06 21.67 6.61
N GLN A 237 -10.75 20.96 7.51
CA GLN A 237 -11.27 19.60 7.26
C GLN A 237 -12.35 19.59 6.16
N THR A 238 -13.30 20.54 6.20
CA THR A 238 -14.33 20.68 5.18
C THR A 238 -13.72 20.92 3.79
N LEU A 239 -12.69 21.77 3.71
CA LEU A 239 -11.96 22.00 2.46
C LEU A 239 -11.28 20.72 1.96
N ALA A 240 -10.54 20.02 2.84
CA ALA A 240 -9.88 18.76 2.51
C ALA A 240 -10.87 17.69 2.01
N TYR A 241 -12.04 17.60 2.67
CA TYR A 241 -13.09 16.66 2.29
C TYR A 241 -13.68 17.00 0.90
N ARG A 242 -14.01 18.25 0.64
CA ARG A 242 -14.55 18.69 -0.67
C ARG A 242 -13.56 18.42 -1.80
N LEU A 243 -12.27 18.73 -1.59
CA LEU A 243 -11.22 18.45 -2.56
C LEU A 243 -11.07 16.93 -2.82
N LEU A 244 -11.11 16.11 -1.75
CA LEU A 244 -11.05 14.67 -1.88
C LEU A 244 -12.23 14.10 -2.66
N GLN A 245 -13.45 14.60 -2.42
CA GLN A 245 -14.62 14.18 -3.18
C GLN A 245 -14.51 14.51 -4.66
N ALA A 246 -14.02 15.71 -5.01
CA ALA A 246 -13.78 16.07 -6.40
C ALA A 246 -12.77 15.15 -7.10
N LEU A 247 -11.69 14.73 -6.40
CA LEU A 247 -10.74 13.75 -6.93
C LEU A 247 -11.37 12.36 -7.08
N LYS A 248 -12.21 11.92 -6.13
CA LYS A 248 -12.89 10.61 -6.20
C LYS A 248 -13.75 10.46 -7.44
N ILE A 249 -14.47 11.51 -7.81
CA ILE A 249 -15.32 11.55 -9.00
C ILE A 249 -14.58 11.99 -10.26
N GLN A 250 -13.25 12.16 -10.19
CA GLN A 250 -12.40 12.60 -11.29
C GLN A 250 -12.85 13.92 -11.94
N ASN A 251 -13.41 14.83 -11.15
CA ASN A 251 -13.83 16.14 -11.60
C ASN A 251 -12.75 17.19 -11.30
N ASN A 252 -11.80 17.33 -12.23
CA ASN A 252 -10.68 18.25 -12.10
C ASN A 252 -11.13 19.71 -12.05
N ASP A 253 -12.18 20.09 -12.80
CA ASP A 253 -12.72 21.43 -12.80
C ASP A 253 -13.32 21.82 -11.44
N GLN A 254 -14.10 20.92 -10.86
CA GLN A 254 -14.65 21.11 -9.51
C GLN A 254 -13.54 21.21 -8.46
N PHE A 255 -12.50 20.37 -8.57
CA PHE A 255 -11.33 20.45 -7.69
C PHE A 255 -10.66 21.82 -7.80
N MET A 256 -10.41 22.30 -9.04
CA MET A 256 -9.79 23.59 -9.29
C MET A 256 -10.63 24.76 -8.79
N ASN A 257 -11.94 24.74 -8.97
CA ASN A 257 -12.84 25.78 -8.47
C ASN A 257 -12.79 25.89 -6.94
N ILE A 258 -12.87 24.73 -6.23
CA ILE A 258 -12.73 24.69 -4.77
C ILE A 258 -11.37 25.24 -4.33
N LEU A 259 -10.31 24.87 -5.06
CA LEU A 259 -8.95 25.30 -4.77
C LEU A 259 -8.78 26.81 -4.97
N LEU A 260 -9.27 27.35 -6.09
CA LEU A 260 -9.25 28.77 -6.41
C LEU A 260 -9.95 29.60 -5.32
N ASP A 261 -11.16 29.20 -4.91
CA ASP A 261 -11.89 29.88 -3.83
C ASP A 261 -11.09 29.92 -2.53
N ALA A 262 -10.43 28.80 -2.18
CA ALA A 262 -9.62 28.69 -0.97
C ALA A 262 -8.39 29.61 -1.01
N TYR A 263 -7.70 29.68 -2.15
CA TYR A 263 -6.53 30.55 -2.33
C TYR A 263 -6.92 32.05 -2.40
N LEU A 264 -8.04 32.38 -3.06
CA LEU A 264 -8.60 33.76 -3.08
C LEU A 264 -8.96 34.23 -1.67
N TYR A 265 -9.60 33.36 -0.88
CA TYR A 265 -9.91 33.68 0.53
C TYR A 265 -8.66 34.05 1.33
N GLN A 266 -7.53 33.35 1.11
CA GLN A 266 -6.27 33.62 1.79
C GLN A 266 -5.38 34.67 1.09
N LYS A 267 -5.80 35.24 -0.05
CA LYS A 267 -5.00 36.15 -0.88
C LYS A 267 -3.64 35.56 -1.27
N LYS A 268 -3.59 34.25 -1.58
CA LYS A 268 -2.39 33.51 -1.99
C LYS A 268 -2.48 33.13 -3.47
N LEU A 269 -1.32 32.86 -4.08
CA LEU A 269 -1.24 32.40 -5.47
C LEU A 269 -1.42 30.86 -5.54
N VAL A 270 -2.26 30.42 -6.49
CA VAL A 270 -2.48 28.98 -6.75
C VAL A 270 -1.22 28.34 -7.35
N PRO A 271 -0.86 27.11 -6.93
CA PRO A 271 0.27 26.40 -7.51
C PRO A 271 0.09 26.11 -9.00
N LYS A 272 1.04 26.54 -9.82
CA LYS A 272 1.00 26.38 -11.29
C LYS A 272 0.96 24.91 -11.73
N ASN A 273 1.51 24.00 -10.93
CA ASN A 273 1.59 22.57 -11.26
C ASN A 273 0.21 21.95 -11.52
N PHE A 274 -0.84 22.36 -10.82
CA PHE A 274 -2.19 21.85 -11.08
C PHE A 274 -2.69 22.21 -12.49
N ILE A 275 -2.46 23.44 -12.91
CA ILE A 275 -2.89 23.92 -14.25
C ILE A 275 -2.14 23.14 -15.34
N GLN A 276 -0.83 22.94 -15.16
CA GLN A 276 0.02 22.24 -16.12
C GLN A 276 -0.34 20.76 -16.28
N LYS A 277 -0.89 20.13 -15.23
CA LYS A 277 -1.20 18.69 -15.19
C LYS A 277 -2.70 18.38 -15.31
N MET A 278 -3.51 19.37 -15.61
CA MET A 278 -4.99 19.25 -15.66
C MET A 278 -5.46 18.19 -16.70
N ASN A 279 -4.71 18.04 -17.80
CA ASN A 279 -5.00 17.11 -18.88
C ASN A 279 -4.42 15.68 -18.66
N SER A 280 -3.71 15.44 -17.55
CA SER A 280 -3.18 14.13 -17.18
C SER A 280 -3.86 13.66 -15.89
N PRO A 281 -4.89 12.83 -15.96
CA PRO A 281 -5.67 12.42 -14.79
C PRO A 281 -4.83 11.75 -13.70
N GLU A 282 -3.85 10.91 -14.07
CA GLU A 282 -2.98 10.24 -13.13
C GLU A 282 -2.06 11.24 -12.41
N GLU A 283 -1.43 12.16 -13.15
CA GLU A 283 -0.56 13.18 -12.55
C GLU A 283 -1.36 14.13 -11.65
N PHE A 284 -2.52 14.58 -12.12
CA PHE A 284 -3.41 15.45 -11.35
C PHE A 284 -3.85 14.80 -10.04
N ASN A 285 -4.25 13.53 -10.07
CA ASN A 285 -4.65 12.78 -8.88
C ASN A 285 -3.49 12.65 -7.88
N GLN A 286 -2.27 12.34 -8.35
CA GLN A 286 -1.10 12.25 -7.48
C GLN A 286 -0.80 13.58 -6.79
N LEU A 287 -0.84 14.69 -7.53
CA LEU A 287 -0.66 16.03 -6.98
C LEU A 287 -1.77 16.40 -6.00
N GLY A 288 -3.02 16.07 -6.32
CA GLY A 288 -4.19 16.31 -5.48
C GLY A 288 -4.12 15.57 -4.15
N TYR A 289 -3.76 14.27 -4.16
CA TYR A 289 -3.57 13.50 -2.93
C TYR A 289 -2.43 14.05 -2.07
N ALA A 290 -1.30 14.42 -2.69
CA ALA A 290 -0.18 15.02 -1.97
C ALA A 290 -0.56 16.36 -1.33
N PHE A 291 -1.31 17.19 -2.06
CA PHE A 291 -1.83 18.47 -1.57
C PHE A 291 -2.77 18.26 -0.37
N ILE A 292 -3.74 17.36 -0.48
CA ILE A 292 -4.68 17.05 0.59
C ILE A 292 -3.95 16.49 1.82
N ALA A 293 -2.97 15.60 1.63
CA ALA A 293 -2.13 15.10 2.73
C ALA A 293 -1.37 16.23 3.44
N GLY A 294 -0.91 17.25 2.69
CA GLY A 294 -0.33 18.47 3.27
C GLY A 294 -1.35 19.36 4.01
N LEU A 295 -2.59 19.37 3.51
CA LEU A 295 -3.66 20.19 4.08
C LEU A 295 -4.13 19.62 5.45
N ILE A 296 -4.03 18.33 5.70
CA ILE A 296 -4.40 17.70 6.98
C ILE A 296 -3.37 18.09 8.06
N PRO A 297 -3.79 18.45 9.29
CA PRO A 297 -2.85 18.72 10.40
C PRO A 297 -2.00 17.49 10.72
N ASN A 298 -0.73 17.70 11.08
CA ASN A 298 0.10 16.63 11.61
C ASN A 298 -0.36 16.23 13.02
N ASP A 299 -0.30 14.95 13.33
CA ASP A 299 -0.77 14.38 14.61
C ASP A 299 -0.03 14.96 15.84
N ASN A 300 1.19 15.49 15.67
CA ASN A 300 2.06 15.96 16.75
C ASN A 300 1.68 17.34 17.34
N LYS A 301 0.66 18.03 16.85
CA LYS A 301 0.24 19.34 17.39
C LYS A 301 -0.92 19.29 18.37
N ASN A 302 -1.52 18.12 18.60
CA ASN A 302 -2.70 18.00 19.48
C ASN A 302 -2.38 17.58 20.92
N GLU A 303 -1.10 17.35 21.29
CA GLU A 303 -0.70 16.99 22.65
C GLU A 303 -0.32 18.20 23.52
N GLU A 304 -0.14 19.39 22.93
CA GLU A 304 0.26 20.61 23.67
C GLU A 304 -0.94 21.53 24.02
N GLU A 305 -2.17 21.19 23.62
CA GLU A 305 -3.38 22.00 23.89
C GLU A 305 -4.42 21.28 24.80
N LYS A 306 -3.98 20.34 25.65
CA LYS A 306 -4.84 19.76 26.69
C LYS A 306 -4.28 20.00 28.08
#